data_d0383341a3932bb7ca15d424f7ec90b3
#
_entry.id   d0383341a3932bb7ca15d424f7ec90b3
#
_cell.length_a   1.000
_cell.length_b   1.000
_cell.length_c   1.000
_cell.angle_alpha   90.00
_cell.angle_beta   90.00
_cell.angle_gamma   90.00
#
_symmetry.space_group_name_H-M   'P 1'
#
loop_
_entity.id
_entity.type
_entity.pdbx_description
1 polymer ?
#
loop_
_entity_poly.entity_id
_entity_poly.type
_entity_poly.pdbx_seq_one_letter_code
_entity_poly.pdbx_strand_id
1 'polypeptide(L)'
;YVEAQYAPFMNRNSNPLDLQMVTGATGNRMQQTITNVANQAGAYGVTIYTIDANDMNSDFSAADNAPSDPSESFTRFANTSAALQTIAAITGGVSISNTSNFDLAFDTIGRDLDSYYSLGYKPRESGRSARKIVVKTRNRTYTVRTPQTFMLRSSEDQMKDRTIANLYADVPGAWPVAIRTKPPKKDGRGIYAIPVQVVMAPTLTLLPEGKDLVGGFVLYFTVGSVAGGPSEVMRRPETLRIPATAEAGVRARPMTFTTTIRVKQGESMLSVGVIDQTSATTGFARLKLVAQ
;
A
#
# COMPACT_ATOMS: atom_id res chain seq x y z
N TYR A 1 -15.97 10.15 -2.88
CA TYR A 1 -16.48 11.48 -2.49
C TYR A 1 -15.39 12.52 -2.74
N VAL A 2 -15.33 13.07 -3.95
CA VAL A 2 -14.44 14.17 -4.37
C VAL A 2 -15.27 15.26 -5.05
N GLU A 3 -16.48 15.51 -4.60
CA GLU A 3 -17.42 16.43 -5.27
C GLU A 3 -17.41 17.87 -4.74
N ALA A 4 -16.67 18.20 -3.69
CA ALA A 4 -16.92 19.46 -2.98
C ALA A 4 -15.93 20.62 -3.26
N GLN A 5 -14.97 20.51 -4.19
CA GLN A 5 -13.92 21.54 -4.31
C GLN A 5 -13.85 22.32 -5.62
N TYR A 6 -14.77 22.16 -6.57
CA TYR A 6 -14.67 22.84 -7.88
C TYR A 6 -15.66 23.99 -8.14
N ALA A 7 -16.46 24.38 -7.16
CA ALA A 7 -17.48 25.42 -7.36
C ALA A 7 -17.05 26.92 -7.27
N PRO A 8 -15.87 27.35 -6.78
CA PRO A 8 -15.63 28.79 -6.58
C PRO A 8 -14.96 29.54 -7.72
N PHE A 9 -14.66 28.94 -8.88
CA PHE A 9 -13.89 29.63 -9.93
C PHE A 9 -14.64 29.98 -11.21
N MET A 10 -15.96 29.86 -11.24
CA MET A 10 -16.73 30.34 -12.39
C MET A 10 -17.03 31.85 -12.27
N ASN A 11 -16.13 32.67 -12.78
CA ASN A 11 -16.41 34.09 -13.01
C ASN A 11 -17.37 34.20 -14.20
N ARG A 12 -18.54 34.83 -14.01
CA ARG A 12 -19.64 34.96 -15.00
C ARG A 12 -19.27 35.69 -16.30
N ASN A 13 -18.04 36.16 -16.46
CA ASN A 13 -17.56 36.91 -17.63
C ASN A 13 -16.42 36.20 -18.40
N SER A 14 -16.26 34.89 -18.28
CA SER A 14 -15.22 34.17 -19.03
C SER A 14 -15.65 33.96 -20.49
N ASN A 15 -14.74 34.26 -21.41
CA ASN A 15 -14.91 34.03 -22.85
C ASN A 15 -15.06 32.52 -23.10
N PRO A 16 -15.94 32.02 -23.98
CA PRO A 16 -16.11 30.60 -24.28
C PRO A 16 -14.80 29.87 -24.65
N LEU A 17 -13.83 30.55 -25.25
CA LEU A 17 -12.49 30.02 -25.56
C LEU A 17 -11.63 29.79 -24.30
N ASP A 18 -11.77 30.65 -23.30
CA ASP A 18 -11.03 30.47 -22.02
C ASP A 18 -11.60 29.31 -21.21
N LEU A 19 -12.91 29.06 -21.28
CA LEU A 19 -13.54 27.89 -20.65
C LEU A 19 -13.08 26.58 -21.30
N GLN A 20 -12.95 26.50 -22.62
CA GLN A 20 -12.45 25.33 -23.32
C GLN A 20 -10.99 25.05 -23.01
N MET A 21 -10.13 26.07 -22.88
CA MET A 21 -8.72 25.91 -22.47
C MET A 21 -8.60 25.44 -21.03
N VAL A 22 -9.38 25.95 -20.10
CA VAL A 22 -9.36 25.57 -18.68
C VAL A 22 -9.90 24.16 -18.48
N THR A 23 -11.00 23.79 -19.14
CA THR A 23 -11.56 22.42 -19.06
C THR A 23 -10.63 21.38 -19.71
N GLY A 24 -10.01 21.70 -20.84
CA GLY A 24 -9.02 20.82 -21.49
C GLY A 24 -7.76 20.63 -20.66
N ALA A 25 -7.22 21.69 -20.04
CA ALA A 25 -6.04 21.61 -19.18
C ALA A 25 -6.33 20.83 -17.88
N THR A 26 -7.51 20.98 -17.31
CA THR A 26 -7.94 20.25 -16.10
C THR A 26 -8.17 18.78 -16.42
N GLY A 27 -8.80 18.44 -17.53
CA GLY A 27 -9.00 17.06 -18.01
C GLY A 27 -7.67 16.35 -18.25
N ASN A 28 -6.69 17.00 -18.89
CA ASN A 28 -5.37 16.46 -19.11
C ASN A 28 -4.58 16.21 -17.80
N ARG A 29 -4.68 17.12 -16.83
CA ARG A 29 -4.06 16.93 -15.50
C ARG A 29 -4.67 15.76 -14.74
N MET A 30 -5.99 15.63 -14.77
CA MET A 30 -6.70 14.52 -14.13
C MET A 30 -6.30 13.18 -14.75
N GLN A 31 -6.26 13.09 -16.08
CA GLN A 31 -5.84 11.90 -16.79
C GLN A 31 -4.38 11.52 -16.49
N GLN A 32 -3.49 12.50 -16.41
CA GLN A 32 -2.09 12.27 -16.00
C GLN A 32 -2.00 11.75 -14.56
N THR A 33 -2.79 12.32 -13.64
CA THR A 33 -2.83 11.87 -12.24
C THR A 33 -3.31 10.43 -12.14
N ILE A 34 -4.39 10.07 -12.83
CA ILE A 34 -4.93 8.72 -12.89
C ILE A 34 -3.88 7.74 -13.43
N THR A 35 -3.22 8.09 -14.53
CA THR A 35 -2.17 7.29 -15.15
C THR A 35 -0.98 7.10 -14.20
N ASN A 36 -0.55 8.15 -13.49
CA ASN A 36 0.54 8.08 -12.54
C ASN A 36 0.20 7.17 -11.34
N VAL A 37 -1.01 7.31 -10.78
CA VAL A 37 -1.49 6.44 -9.68
C VAL A 37 -1.59 4.99 -10.13
N ALA A 38 -2.14 4.72 -11.32
CA ALA A 38 -2.24 3.37 -11.87
C ALA A 38 -0.85 2.75 -12.13
N ASN A 39 0.08 3.51 -12.69
CA ASN A 39 1.46 3.07 -12.89
C ASN A 39 2.16 2.77 -11.57
N GLN A 40 1.94 3.59 -10.55
CA GLN A 40 2.48 3.36 -9.22
C GLN A 40 1.86 2.10 -8.59
N ALA A 41 0.54 1.92 -8.65
CA ALA A 41 -0.14 0.72 -8.18
C ALA A 41 0.41 -0.53 -8.88
N GLY A 42 0.51 -0.53 -10.21
CA GLY A 42 1.07 -1.63 -11.00
C GLY A 42 2.53 -1.91 -10.65
N ALA A 43 3.36 -0.87 -10.46
CA ALA A 43 4.76 -1.01 -10.04
C ALA A 43 4.90 -1.67 -8.65
N TYR A 44 3.91 -1.50 -7.80
CA TYR A 44 3.81 -2.12 -6.48
C TYR A 44 3.14 -3.51 -6.49
N GLY A 45 2.81 -4.02 -7.67
CA GLY A 45 2.16 -5.31 -7.81
C GLY A 45 0.69 -5.32 -7.40
N VAL A 46 0.05 -4.14 -7.35
CA VAL A 46 -1.38 -4.01 -7.07
C VAL A 46 -2.14 -4.10 -8.38
N THR A 47 -3.03 -5.07 -8.51
CA THR A 47 -3.98 -5.18 -9.62
C THR A 47 -5.31 -4.55 -9.21
N ILE A 48 -5.84 -3.65 -10.04
CA ILE A 48 -7.09 -2.94 -9.76
C ILE A 48 -8.16 -3.41 -10.75
N TYR A 49 -9.26 -3.91 -10.20
CA TYR A 49 -10.47 -4.23 -10.95
C TYR A 49 -11.46 -3.09 -10.76
N THR A 50 -12.10 -2.68 -11.84
CA THR A 50 -13.07 -1.59 -11.79
C THR A 50 -14.43 -2.07 -12.28
N ILE A 51 -15.49 -1.67 -11.58
CA ILE A 51 -16.88 -1.89 -11.97
C ILE A 51 -17.54 -0.53 -12.10
N ASP A 52 -18.00 -0.20 -13.30
CA ASP A 52 -18.79 0.99 -13.55
C ASP A 52 -20.27 0.65 -13.33
N ALA A 53 -20.79 1.14 -12.20
CA ALA A 53 -22.16 0.91 -11.77
C ALA A 53 -23.16 1.93 -12.40
N ASN A 54 -22.66 2.93 -13.12
CA ASN A 54 -23.50 3.93 -13.74
C ASN A 54 -24.18 3.34 -14.99
N ASP A 55 -25.49 3.22 -14.93
CA ASP A 55 -26.31 2.99 -16.12
C ASP A 55 -26.50 4.33 -16.85
N MET A 56 -26.26 4.36 -18.16
CA MET A 56 -26.50 5.55 -18.99
C MET A 56 -27.93 6.10 -18.83
N ASN A 57 -28.88 5.25 -18.43
CA ASN A 57 -30.26 5.66 -18.20
C ASN A 57 -30.51 6.32 -16.85
N SER A 58 -29.65 6.12 -15.84
CA SER A 58 -29.85 6.70 -14.52
C SER A 58 -29.58 8.21 -14.46
N ASP A 59 -28.65 8.70 -15.29
CA ASP A 59 -28.35 10.14 -15.39
C ASP A 59 -29.48 10.95 -16.06
N PHE A 60 -30.33 10.31 -16.87
CA PHE A 60 -31.47 10.95 -17.51
C PHE A 60 -32.75 10.95 -16.64
N SER A 61 -32.80 10.16 -15.58
CA SER A 61 -34.00 10.00 -14.74
C SER A 61 -34.00 10.80 -13.44
N ALA A 62 -32.87 11.41 -13.06
CA ALA A 62 -32.78 12.29 -11.88
C ALA A 62 -33.21 13.72 -12.26
N ALA A 63 -34.50 14.01 -12.11
CA ALA A 63 -35.13 15.30 -12.51
C ALA A 63 -34.52 16.54 -11.82
N ASP A 64 -33.83 16.37 -10.67
CA ASP A 64 -33.25 17.49 -9.90
C ASP A 64 -31.80 17.82 -10.27
N ASN A 65 -31.10 16.95 -11.02
CA ASN A 65 -29.71 17.14 -11.44
C ASN A 65 -29.49 16.86 -12.94
N ALA A 66 -30.53 16.95 -13.76
CA ALA A 66 -30.39 16.76 -15.19
C ALA A 66 -29.40 17.79 -15.75
N PRO A 67 -28.30 17.39 -16.39
CA PRO A 67 -27.43 18.35 -17.07
C PRO A 67 -28.26 19.08 -18.12
N SER A 68 -28.04 20.37 -18.25
CA SER A 68 -28.70 21.23 -19.20
C SER A 68 -28.42 20.85 -20.66
N ASP A 69 -27.46 19.97 -20.90
CA ASP A 69 -27.09 19.49 -22.23
C ASP A 69 -26.78 17.95 -22.19
N PRO A 70 -27.49 17.12 -22.98
CA PRO A 70 -27.22 15.69 -23.13
C PRO A 70 -25.78 15.35 -23.55
N SER A 71 -25.12 16.26 -24.26
CA SER A 71 -23.72 16.07 -24.70
C SER A 71 -22.73 16.11 -23.52
N GLU A 72 -23.04 16.90 -22.48
CA GLU A 72 -22.22 16.94 -21.26
C GLU A 72 -22.31 15.64 -20.45
N SER A 73 -23.51 15.06 -20.34
CA SER A 73 -23.72 13.77 -19.67
C SER A 73 -22.97 12.67 -20.36
N PHE A 74 -23.06 12.59 -21.68
CA PHE A 74 -22.34 11.60 -22.48
C PHE A 74 -20.82 11.78 -22.35
N THR A 75 -20.33 13.02 -22.34
CA THR A 75 -18.90 13.32 -22.18
C THR A 75 -18.40 12.94 -20.79
N ARG A 76 -19.15 13.19 -19.73
CA ARG A 76 -18.81 12.78 -18.35
C ARG A 76 -18.76 11.26 -18.23
N PHE A 77 -19.79 10.57 -18.73
CA PHE A 77 -19.83 9.11 -18.73
C PHE A 77 -18.64 8.52 -19.48
N ALA A 78 -18.37 8.97 -20.70
CA ALA A 78 -17.24 8.49 -21.50
C ALA A 78 -15.89 8.73 -20.82
N ASN A 79 -15.69 9.87 -20.16
CA ASN A 79 -14.47 10.20 -19.43
C ASN A 79 -14.30 9.32 -18.19
N THR A 80 -15.36 9.05 -17.44
CA THR A 80 -15.33 8.18 -16.25
C THR A 80 -15.02 6.75 -16.65
N SER A 81 -15.73 6.20 -17.63
CA SER A 81 -15.48 4.84 -18.13
C SER A 81 -14.06 4.69 -18.69
N ALA A 82 -13.56 5.68 -19.45
CA ALA A 82 -12.19 5.66 -19.96
C ALA A 82 -11.13 5.68 -18.84
N ALA A 83 -11.38 6.44 -17.77
CA ALA A 83 -10.50 6.46 -16.60
C ALA A 83 -10.44 5.11 -15.90
N LEU A 84 -11.59 4.48 -15.64
CA LEU A 84 -11.68 3.15 -15.02
C LEU A 84 -11.01 2.07 -15.88
N GLN A 85 -11.23 2.09 -17.19
CA GLN A 85 -10.56 1.20 -18.14
C GLN A 85 -9.04 1.39 -18.13
N THR A 86 -8.57 2.64 -18.10
CA THR A 86 -7.14 2.98 -18.05
C THR A 86 -6.48 2.42 -16.79
N ILE A 87 -7.08 2.61 -15.62
CA ILE A 87 -6.57 2.10 -14.34
C ILE A 87 -6.45 0.58 -14.38
N ALA A 88 -7.53 -0.12 -14.79
CA ALA A 88 -7.53 -1.57 -14.88
C ALA A 88 -6.47 -2.08 -15.89
N ALA A 89 -6.40 -1.50 -17.07
CA ALA A 89 -5.44 -1.91 -18.11
C ALA A 89 -3.97 -1.72 -17.70
N ILE A 90 -3.63 -0.62 -17.03
CA ILE A 90 -2.26 -0.35 -16.57
C ILE A 90 -1.85 -1.33 -15.46
N THR A 91 -2.78 -1.68 -14.57
CA THR A 91 -2.52 -2.56 -13.41
C THR A 91 -2.70 -4.05 -13.74
N GLY A 92 -3.15 -4.39 -14.95
CA GLY A 92 -3.37 -5.78 -15.39
C GLY A 92 -4.70 -6.37 -14.95
N GLY A 93 -5.62 -5.56 -14.41
CA GLY A 93 -6.98 -5.97 -14.05
C GLY A 93 -7.98 -5.91 -15.21
N VAL A 94 -9.25 -5.97 -14.87
CA VAL A 94 -10.39 -5.88 -15.79
C VAL A 94 -11.27 -4.70 -15.40
N SER A 95 -11.74 -3.96 -16.40
CA SER A 95 -12.81 -2.98 -16.23
C SER A 95 -14.11 -3.57 -16.76
N ILE A 96 -15.14 -3.58 -15.93
CA ILE A 96 -16.48 -4.03 -16.25
C ILE A 96 -17.38 -2.80 -16.27
N SER A 97 -17.90 -2.46 -17.40
CA SER A 97 -18.77 -1.29 -17.59
C SER A 97 -20.17 -1.72 -18.05
N ASN A 98 -21.13 -0.85 -17.88
CA ASN A 98 -22.51 -1.07 -18.32
C ASN A 98 -23.16 -2.35 -17.72
N THR A 99 -22.95 -2.60 -16.46
CA THR A 99 -23.59 -3.75 -15.82
C THR A 99 -24.39 -3.33 -14.60
N SER A 100 -25.67 -3.71 -14.59
CA SER A 100 -26.50 -3.74 -13.37
C SER A 100 -26.43 -5.10 -12.66
N ASN A 101 -25.77 -6.10 -13.28
CA ASN A 101 -25.60 -7.44 -12.72
C ASN A 101 -24.22 -7.55 -12.06
N PHE A 102 -24.16 -7.18 -10.77
CA PHE A 102 -22.95 -7.25 -9.97
C PHE A 102 -22.46 -8.68 -9.73
N ASP A 103 -23.37 -9.65 -9.65
CA ASP A 103 -23.00 -11.06 -9.43
C ASP A 103 -22.12 -11.55 -10.59
N LEU A 104 -22.52 -11.25 -11.83
CA LEU A 104 -21.75 -11.59 -13.02
C LEU A 104 -20.39 -10.87 -13.06
N ALA A 105 -20.35 -9.63 -12.58
CA ALA A 105 -19.11 -8.87 -12.49
C ALA A 105 -18.15 -9.51 -11.46
N PHE A 106 -18.65 -9.87 -10.28
CA PHE A 106 -17.85 -10.54 -9.25
C PHE A 106 -17.42 -11.95 -9.68
N ASP A 107 -18.26 -12.71 -10.35
CA ASP A 107 -17.90 -14.02 -10.92
C ASP A 107 -16.78 -13.91 -11.96
N THR A 108 -16.78 -12.83 -12.75
CA THR A 108 -15.72 -12.57 -13.73
C THR A 108 -14.39 -12.25 -13.06
N ILE A 109 -14.42 -11.44 -12.00
CA ILE A 109 -13.24 -11.13 -11.19
C ILE A 109 -12.76 -12.40 -10.46
N GLY A 110 -13.66 -13.18 -9.88
CA GLY A 110 -13.34 -14.44 -9.18
C GLY A 110 -12.60 -15.42 -10.10
N ARG A 111 -13.12 -15.65 -11.31
CA ARG A 111 -12.46 -16.52 -12.32
C ARG A 111 -11.07 -16.01 -12.73
N ASP A 112 -10.87 -14.71 -12.76
CA ASP A 112 -9.57 -14.12 -13.07
C ASP A 112 -8.56 -14.31 -11.92
N LEU A 113 -9.03 -14.27 -10.69
CA LEU A 113 -8.21 -14.52 -9.49
C LEU A 113 -7.86 -16.00 -9.31
N ASP A 114 -8.74 -16.92 -9.73
CA ASP A 114 -8.53 -18.36 -9.63
C ASP A 114 -7.55 -18.90 -10.67
N SER A 115 -7.29 -18.15 -11.75
CA SER A 115 -6.59 -18.63 -12.95
C SER A 115 -5.57 -17.62 -13.45
N TYR A 116 -4.37 -17.63 -12.87
CA TYR A 116 -3.27 -16.75 -13.27
C TYR A 116 -1.94 -17.48 -13.39
N TYR A 117 -1.03 -16.94 -14.20
CA TYR A 117 0.34 -17.40 -14.31
C TYR A 117 1.28 -16.50 -13.52
N SER A 118 2.01 -17.08 -12.58
CA SER A 118 3.09 -16.36 -11.87
C SER A 118 4.40 -16.50 -12.65
N LEU A 119 4.93 -15.38 -13.15
CA LEU A 119 6.18 -15.34 -13.88
C LEU A 119 7.26 -14.67 -13.04
N GLY A 120 8.32 -15.40 -12.72
CA GLY A 120 9.49 -14.87 -12.03
C GLY A 120 10.63 -14.60 -13.01
N TYR A 121 11.32 -13.47 -12.86
CA TYR A 121 12.58 -13.23 -13.57
C TYR A 121 13.62 -12.60 -12.62
N LYS A 122 14.89 -12.84 -12.92
CA LYS A 122 15.99 -12.22 -12.20
C LYS A 122 16.46 -10.98 -12.97
N PRO A 123 16.24 -9.76 -12.44
CA PRO A 123 16.68 -8.56 -13.12
C PRO A 123 18.22 -8.49 -13.14
N ARG A 124 18.80 -8.03 -14.25
CA ARG A 124 20.27 -7.92 -14.42
C ARG A 124 20.88 -6.74 -13.69
N GLU A 125 20.10 -5.74 -13.32
CA GLU A 125 20.56 -4.52 -12.68
C GLU A 125 19.69 -4.19 -11.46
N SER A 126 20.31 -3.73 -10.38
CA SER A 126 19.66 -3.17 -9.22
C SER A 126 19.41 -1.68 -9.44
N GLY A 127 18.17 -1.25 -9.57
CA GLY A 127 17.80 0.16 -9.69
C GLY A 127 16.37 0.40 -9.18
N ARG A 128 16.15 1.57 -8.58
CA ARG A 128 14.83 1.98 -8.06
C ARG A 128 13.89 2.53 -9.15
N SER A 129 14.29 2.52 -10.42
CA SER A 129 13.45 3.03 -11.50
C SER A 129 12.36 2.03 -11.89
N ALA A 130 11.16 2.52 -12.14
CA ALA A 130 10.08 1.72 -12.72
C ALA A 130 10.49 1.21 -14.10
N ARG A 131 10.24 -0.08 -14.35
CA ARG A 131 10.58 -0.75 -15.61
C ARG A 131 9.30 -1.18 -16.31
N LYS A 132 9.25 -1.01 -17.61
CA LYS A 132 8.13 -1.51 -18.41
C LYS A 132 8.22 -3.02 -18.57
N ILE A 133 7.11 -3.71 -18.32
CA ILE A 133 6.95 -5.14 -18.57
C ILE A 133 6.16 -5.32 -19.86
N VAL A 134 6.64 -6.22 -20.71
CA VAL A 134 5.90 -6.67 -21.89
C VAL A 134 5.93 -8.18 -21.92
N VAL A 135 4.77 -8.79 -21.73
CA VAL A 135 4.58 -10.24 -21.86
C VAL A 135 3.93 -10.53 -23.21
N LYS A 136 4.49 -11.49 -23.94
CA LYS A 136 3.95 -11.93 -25.24
C LYS A 136 3.75 -13.44 -25.22
N THR A 137 2.64 -13.91 -25.78
CA THR A 137 2.40 -15.34 -25.98
C THR A 137 2.76 -15.75 -27.40
N ARG A 138 3.09 -17.02 -27.58
CA ARG A 138 3.26 -17.62 -28.92
C ARG A 138 1.91 -17.83 -29.61
N ASN A 139 0.88 -18.14 -28.84
CA ASN A 139 -0.47 -18.29 -29.32
C ASN A 139 -1.19 -16.95 -29.37
N ARG A 140 -1.51 -16.47 -30.56
CA ARG A 140 -2.16 -15.16 -30.79
C ARG A 140 -3.63 -15.11 -30.37
N THR A 141 -4.25 -16.26 -30.05
CA THR A 141 -5.63 -16.27 -29.55
C THR A 141 -5.74 -15.88 -28.08
N TYR A 142 -4.62 -15.86 -27.37
CA TYR A 142 -4.60 -15.47 -25.96
C TYR A 142 -4.43 -13.97 -25.79
N THR A 143 -5.29 -13.40 -24.99
CA THR A 143 -5.13 -12.00 -24.51
C THR A 143 -4.32 -12.00 -23.23
N VAL A 144 -3.23 -11.25 -23.23
CA VAL A 144 -2.36 -11.13 -22.06
C VAL A 144 -2.73 -9.89 -21.27
N ARG A 145 -3.02 -10.08 -19.99
CA ARG A 145 -3.18 -9.00 -18.99
C ARG A 145 -2.06 -9.12 -17.96
N THR A 146 -1.37 -8.04 -17.73
CA THR A 146 -0.25 -7.97 -16.77
C THR A 146 -0.03 -6.52 -16.39
N PRO A 147 0.45 -6.23 -15.17
CA PRO A 147 0.92 -4.89 -14.83
C PRO A 147 1.94 -4.40 -15.85
N GLN A 148 1.77 -3.18 -16.35
CA GLN A 148 2.66 -2.63 -17.38
C GLN A 148 3.99 -2.13 -16.81
N THR A 149 4.05 -1.90 -15.51
CA THR A 149 5.22 -1.39 -14.80
C THR A 149 5.61 -2.29 -13.66
N PHE A 150 6.90 -2.35 -13.38
CA PHE A 150 7.47 -3.06 -12.23
C PHE A 150 8.58 -2.22 -11.62
N MET A 151 8.65 -2.18 -10.30
CA MET A 151 9.72 -1.52 -9.56
C MET A 151 10.40 -2.50 -8.62
N LEU A 152 11.72 -2.60 -8.75
CA LEU A 152 12.54 -3.32 -7.77
C LEU A 152 12.52 -2.55 -6.46
N ARG A 153 11.92 -3.16 -5.45
CA ARG A 153 11.90 -2.61 -4.10
C ARG A 153 13.10 -3.10 -3.32
N SER A 154 13.74 -2.19 -2.61
CA SER A 154 14.75 -2.60 -1.62
C SER A 154 14.08 -3.43 -0.51
N SER A 155 14.85 -4.29 0.15
CA SER A 155 14.36 -5.02 1.32
C SER A 155 13.84 -4.07 2.40
N GLU A 156 14.42 -2.88 2.50
CA GLU A 156 13.98 -1.82 3.42
C GLU A 156 12.60 -1.31 3.05
N ASP A 157 12.34 -0.99 1.76
CA ASP A 157 11.03 -0.52 1.31
C ASP A 157 9.96 -1.61 1.50
N GLN A 158 10.29 -2.86 1.19
CA GLN A 158 9.40 -3.99 1.43
C GLN A 158 9.03 -4.14 2.91
N MET A 159 10.02 -3.98 3.81
CA MET A 159 9.77 -4.04 5.24
C MET A 159 8.91 -2.89 5.74
N LYS A 160 9.12 -1.66 5.24
CA LYS A 160 8.27 -0.50 5.55
C LYS A 160 6.82 -0.78 5.18
N ASP A 161 6.56 -1.25 3.95
CA ASP A 161 5.21 -1.53 3.49
C ASP A 161 4.53 -2.64 4.26
N ARG A 162 5.24 -3.75 4.52
CA ARG A 162 4.72 -4.87 5.30
C ARG A 162 4.42 -4.45 6.73
N THR A 163 5.25 -3.57 7.32
CA THR A 163 5.00 -3.02 8.65
C THR A 163 3.76 -2.12 8.67
N ILE A 164 3.53 -1.31 7.62
CA ILE A 164 2.30 -0.52 7.47
C ILE A 164 1.09 -1.44 7.25
N ALA A 165 1.20 -2.43 6.36
CA ALA A 165 0.11 -3.38 6.11
C ALA A 165 -0.31 -4.13 7.38
N ASN A 166 0.65 -4.45 8.25
CA ASN A 166 0.41 -5.13 9.52
C ASN A 166 -0.40 -4.29 10.54
N LEU A 167 -0.58 -2.99 10.32
CA LEU A 167 -1.56 -2.19 11.10
C LEU A 167 -2.99 -2.65 10.87
N TYR A 168 -3.31 -3.10 9.66
CA TYR A 168 -4.68 -3.38 9.21
C TYR A 168 -4.99 -4.87 9.17
N ALA A 169 -4.02 -5.72 8.83
CA ALA A 169 -4.18 -7.17 8.75
C ALA A 169 -2.91 -7.87 9.24
N ASP A 170 -3.02 -9.11 9.70
CA ASP A 170 -1.86 -9.89 10.15
C ASP A 170 -0.98 -10.24 8.94
N VAL A 171 0.27 -9.79 8.99
CA VAL A 171 1.28 -10.08 7.97
C VAL A 171 2.07 -11.32 8.41
N PRO A 172 2.15 -12.36 7.56
CA PRO A 172 2.90 -13.56 7.89
C PRO A 172 4.40 -13.27 8.01
N GLY A 173 5.04 -13.91 8.99
CA GLY A 173 6.48 -13.86 9.21
C GLY A 173 6.97 -15.15 9.84
N ALA A 174 8.18 -15.57 9.48
CA ALA A 174 8.78 -16.80 10.00
C ALA A 174 9.49 -16.59 11.36
N TRP A 175 9.81 -15.35 11.72
CA TRP A 175 10.41 -15.02 13.00
C TRP A 175 9.33 -14.69 14.02
N PRO A 176 9.15 -15.48 15.11
CA PRO A 176 8.17 -15.16 16.13
C PRO A 176 8.51 -13.87 16.88
N VAL A 177 7.57 -12.93 16.86
CA VAL A 177 7.68 -11.61 17.49
C VAL A 177 6.43 -11.35 18.32
N ALA A 178 6.62 -10.77 19.50
CA ALA A 178 5.52 -10.32 20.36
C ALA A 178 5.82 -8.90 20.89
N ILE A 179 4.77 -8.15 21.18
CA ILE A 179 4.86 -6.81 21.77
C ILE A 179 4.25 -6.83 23.17
N ARG A 180 4.96 -6.23 24.11
CA ARG A 180 4.47 -5.95 25.47
C ARG A 180 4.60 -4.47 25.74
N THR A 181 3.67 -3.89 26.48
CA THR A 181 3.71 -2.49 26.87
C THR A 181 3.56 -2.32 28.37
N LYS A 182 4.10 -1.22 28.88
CA LYS A 182 3.79 -0.73 30.23
C LYS A 182 2.71 0.35 30.14
N PRO A 183 2.06 0.70 31.27
CA PRO A 183 1.06 1.77 31.30
C PRO A 183 1.58 3.06 30.65
N PRO A 184 0.73 3.79 29.91
CA PRO A 184 1.09 5.06 29.31
C PRO A 184 1.38 6.11 30.39
N LYS A 185 2.36 6.97 30.11
CA LYS A 185 2.68 8.12 30.95
C LYS A 185 2.44 9.41 30.18
N LYS A 186 1.79 10.39 30.78
CA LYS A 186 1.55 11.68 30.14
C LYS A 186 2.89 12.38 29.88
N ASP A 187 3.13 12.79 28.62
CA ASP A 187 4.38 13.39 28.13
C ASP A 187 4.10 14.72 27.37
N GLY A 188 3.11 15.47 27.84
CA GLY A 188 2.69 16.74 27.27
C GLY A 188 1.18 16.85 27.10
N ARG A 189 0.73 17.92 26.45
CA ARG A 189 -0.70 18.17 26.23
C ARG A 189 -1.25 17.20 25.16
N GLY A 190 -2.02 16.19 25.62
CA GLY A 190 -2.62 15.18 24.74
C GLY A 190 -1.62 14.21 24.11
N ILE A 191 -0.39 14.11 24.65
CA ILE A 191 0.64 13.16 24.22
C ILE A 191 0.99 12.24 25.39
N TYR A 192 1.15 10.96 25.07
CA TYR A 192 1.50 9.91 26.02
C TYR A 192 2.73 9.15 25.54
N ALA A 193 3.66 8.89 26.44
CA ALA A 193 4.82 8.04 26.26
C ALA A 193 4.48 6.63 26.74
N ILE A 194 4.58 5.64 25.86
CA ILE A 194 4.31 4.23 26.16
C ILE A 194 5.61 3.45 26.04
N PRO A 195 6.15 2.88 27.14
CA PRO A 195 7.27 1.97 27.05
C PRO A 195 6.82 0.67 26.35
N VAL A 196 7.53 0.32 25.28
CA VAL A 196 7.27 -0.84 24.45
C VAL A 196 8.44 -1.79 24.52
N GLN A 197 8.16 -3.06 24.76
CA GLN A 197 9.11 -4.16 24.74
C GLN A 197 8.75 -5.10 23.58
N VAL A 198 9.67 -5.23 22.63
CA VAL A 198 9.59 -6.21 21.54
C VAL A 198 10.33 -7.47 21.98
N VAL A 199 9.64 -8.59 22.02
CA VAL A 199 10.17 -9.90 22.39
C VAL A 199 10.27 -10.74 21.13
N MET A 200 11.45 -11.27 20.84
CA MET A 200 11.75 -12.02 19.63
C MET A 200 12.31 -13.41 20.00
N ALA A 201 11.97 -14.44 19.22
CA ALA A 201 12.59 -15.73 19.37
C ALA A 201 14.12 -15.63 19.16
N PRO A 202 14.95 -16.43 19.88
CA PRO A 202 16.40 -16.33 19.81
C PRO A 202 16.99 -17.03 18.58
N THR A 203 16.41 -16.79 17.41
CA THR A 203 16.76 -17.45 16.13
C THR A 203 17.58 -16.54 15.21
N LEU A 204 18.11 -15.42 15.73
CA LEU A 204 18.97 -14.51 14.97
C LEU A 204 20.18 -15.27 14.40
N THR A 205 20.47 -15.05 13.13
CA THR A 205 21.65 -15.61 12.47
C THR A 205 22.90 -14.91 12.98
N LEU A 206 23.77 -15.69 13.60
CA LEU A 206 25.06 -15.23 14.12
C LEU A 206 26.19 -15.78 13.25
N LEU A 207 27.09 -14.94 12.82
CA LEU A 207 28.27 -15.29 12.03
C LEU A 207 29.53 -15.16 12.87
N PRO A 208 30.50 -16.08 12.74
CA PRO A 208 31.76 -16.01 13.47
C PRO A 208 32.60 -14.80 13.03
N GLU A 209 33.08 -14.03 14.00
CA GLU A 209 34.00 -12.90 13.80
C GLU A 209 35.08 -12.98 14.89
N GLY A 210 36.21 -13.63 14.58
CA GLY A 210 37.29 -13.90 15.55
C GLY A 210 36.83 -14.84 16.68
N LYS A 211 36.80 -14.32 17.90
CA LYS A 211 36.33 -15.05 19.10
C LYS A 211 34.85 -14.83 19.40
N ASP A 212 34.23 -13.94 18.65
CA ASP A 212 32.84 -13.54 18.85
C ASP A 212 31.92 -14.08 17.75
N LEU A 213 30.64 -14.11 18.06
CA LEU A 213 29.54 -14.27 17.11
C LEU A 213 28.84 -12.94 16.97
N VAL A 214 28.59 -12.55 15.74
CA VAL A 214 27.95 -11.25 15.41
C VAL A 214 26.73 -11.49 14.54
N GLY A 215 25.61 -10.84 14.87
CA GLY A 215 24.39 -10.84 14.09
C GLY A 215 23.72 -9.47 14.11
N GLY A 216 23.13 -9.08 13.00
CA GLY A 216 22.42 -7.82 12.85
C GLY A 216 20.93 -8.04 12.58
N PHE A 217 20.09 -7.20 13.14
CA PHE A 217 18.67 -7.14 12.81
C PHE A 217 18.18 -5.70 12.75
N VAL A 218 17.08 -5.48 12.06
CA VAL A 218 16.47 -4.15 11.96
C VAL A 218 15.02 -4.24 12.44
N LEU A 219 14.66 -3.33 13.33
CA LEU A 219 13.28 -3.14 13.76
C LEU A 219 12.64 -1.97 12.98
N TYR A 220 11.38 -2.14 12.62
CA TYR A 220 10.53 -1.14 11.99
C TYR A 220 9.30 -0.92 12.86
N PHE A 221 8.98 0.35 13.14
CA PHE A 221 7.84 0.72 13.97
C PHE A 221 6.97 1.71 13.22
N THR A 222 5.66 1.51 13.26
CA THR A 222 4.69 2.52 12.84
C THR A 222 3.46 2.46 13.74
N VAL A 223 2.81 3.61 13.91
CA VAL A 223 1.57 3.73 14.68
C VAL A 223 0.50 4.27 13.74
N GLY A 224 -0.63 3.60 13.69
CA GLY A 224 -1.83 4.04 12.97
C GLY A 224 -2.92 4.45 13.93
N SER A 225 -3.64 5.53 13.64
CA SER A 225 -4.86 5.91 14.34
C SER A 225 -6.05 5.86 13.40
N VAL A 226 -7.25 5.63 13.96
CA VAL A 226 -8.51 5.57 13.18
C VAL A 226 -8.75 6.89 12.40
N ALA A 227 -8.31 8.02 12.96
CA ALA A 227 -8.56 9.35 12.40
C ALA A 227 -7.39 9.93 11.59
N GLY A 228 -6.19 9.32 11.60
CA GLY A 228 -4.98 9.98 11.10
C GLY A 228 -4.05 9.16 10.21
N GLY A 229 -4.44 7.95 9.79
CA GLY A 229 -3.57 7.09 8.99
C GLY A 229 -2.29 6.63 9.71
N PRO A 230 -1.35 5.98 9.01
CA PRO A 230 -0.07 5.54 9.57
C PRO A 230 0.91 6.68 9.76
N SER A 231 1.69 6.63 10.83
CA SER A 231 2.86 7.48 11.01
C SER A 231 3.98 7.09 10.05
N GLU A 232 4.99 7.94 9.92
CA GLU A 232 6.25 7.54 9.28
C GLU A 232 6.82 6.29 9.95
N VAL A 233 7.38 5.37 9.15
CA VAL A 233 7.98 4.14 9.66
C VAL A 233 9.37 4.43 10.21
N MET A 234 9.52 4.30 11.51
CA MET A 234 10.81 4.44 12.20
C MET A 234 11.63 3.17 12.03
N ARG A 235 12.88 3.29 11.60
CA ARG A 235 13.85 2.21 11.42
C ARG A 235 14.89 2.23 12.55
N ARG A 236 15.14 1.07 13.17
CA ARG A 236 16.15 0.88 14.23
C ARG A 236 17.02 -0.34 13.90
N PRO A 237 18.24 -0.14 13.36
CA PRO A 237 19.21 -1.19 13.21
C PRO A 237 19.87 -1.50 14.56
N GLU A 238 20.03 -2.78 14.85
CA GLU A 238 20.67 -3.30 16.07
C GLU A 238 21.68 -4.38 15.71
N THR A 239 22.76 -4.44 16.47
CA THR A 239 23.78 -5.47 16.30
C THR A 239 24.01 -6.17 17.62
N LEU A 240 23.97 -7.49 17.59
CA LEU A 240 24.30 -8.34 18.71
C LEU A 240 25.70 -8.93 18.50
N ARG A 241 26.61 -8.68 19.44
CA ARG A 241 27.94 -9.27 19.48
C ARG A 241 28.08 -10.03 20.80
N ILE A 242 28.39 -11.29 20.73
CA ILE A 242 28.55 -12.15 21.90
C ILE A 242 29.81 -13.03 21.77
N PRO A 243 30.52 -13.37 22.86
CA PRO A 243 31.53 -14.43 22.83
C PRO A 243 30.93 -15.74 22.34
N ALA A 244 31.65 -16.50 21.52
CA ALA A 244 31.17 -17.78 21.01
C ALA A 244 30.78 -18.76 22.14
N THR A 245 31.44 -18.67 23.30
CA THR A 245 31.10 -19.46 24.49
C THR A 245 29.75 -19.12 25.13
N ALA A 246 29.20 -17.95 24.85
CA ALA A 246 27.90 -17.47 25.39
C ALA A 246 26.70 -17.85 24.51
N GLU A 247 26.91 -18.44 23.32
CA GLU A 247 25.84 -18.70 22.35
C GLU A 247 24.69 -19.53 22.94
N ALA A 248 24.98 -20.62 23.60
CA ALA A 248 23.96 -21.49 24.19
C ALA A 248 23.06 -20.75 25.19
N GLY A 249 23.66 -19.87 26.02
CA GLY A 249 22.93 -19.07 26.99
C GLY A 249 22.03 -18.00 26.33
N VAL A 250 22.47 -17.40 25.22
CA VAL A 250 21.70 -16.43 24.48
C VAL A 250 20.55 -17.10 23.73
N ARG A 251 20.78 -18.27 23.13
CA ARG A 251 19.74 -19.03 22.43
C ARG A 251 18.68 -19.64 23.37
N ALA A 252 18.99 -19.77 24.66
CA ALA A 252 18.05 -20.28 25.65
C ALA A 252 16.97 -19.26 26.09
N ARG A 253 17.13 -18.01 25.71
CA ARG A 253 16.24 -16.91 26.19
C ARG A 253 15.75 -16.06 25.04
N PRO A 254 14.50 -15.58 25.08
CA PRO A 254 14.01 -14.61 24.08
C PRO A 254 14.87 -13.36 24.08
N MET A 255 15.11 -12.83 22.87
CA MET A 255 15.75 -11.55 22.68
C MET A 255 14.73 -10.43 22.96
N THR A 256 15.19 -9.36 23.60
CA THR A 256 14.29 -8.28 24.00
C THR A 256 14.87 -6.94 23.59
N PHE A 257 14.07 -6.14 22.90
CA PHE A 257 14.37 -4.75 22.59
C PHE A 257 13.34 -3.85 23.28
N THR A 258 13.80 -2.77 23.93
CA THR A 258 12.92 -1.84 24.63
C THR A 258 13.05 -0.43 24.04
N THR A 259 11.93 0.21 23.80
CA THR A 259 11.86 1.59 23.33
C THR A 259 10.65 2.29 23.93
N THR A 260 10.54 3.59 23.71
CA THR A 260 9.36 4.38 24.10
C THR A 260 8.73 5.01 22.87
N ILE A 261 7.43 4.81 22.71
CA ILE A 261 6.64 5.36 21.60
C ILE A 261 5.75 6.47 22.13
N ARG A 262 5.74 7.60 21.43
CA ARG A 262 4.84 8.72 21.73
C ARG A 262 3.60 8.63 20.85
N VAL A 263 2.44 8.68 21.48
CA VAL A 263 1.14 8.63 20.80
C VAL A 263 0.25 9.76 21.29
N LYS A 264 -0.70 10.17 20.45
CA LYS A 264 -1.76 11.08 20.86
C LYS A 264 -2.74 10.33 21.76
N GLN A 265 -3.46 11.10 22.60
CA GLN A 265 -4.56 10.58 23.40
C GLN A 265 -5.57 9.84 22.53
N GLY A 266 -6.05 8.71 23.02
CA GLY A 266 -7.04 7.86 22.33
C GLY A 266 -6.50 6.48 21.96
N GLU A 267 -7.17 5.83 21.02
CA GLU A 267 -6.82 4.50 20.52
C GLU A 267 -5.89 4.59 19.32
N SER A 268 -4.89 3.73 19.29
CA SER A 268 -3.94 3.59 18.19
C SER A 268 -3.57 2.12 18.01
N MET A 269 -3.09 1.75 16.83
CA MET A 269 -2.52 0.44 16.55
C MET A 269 -1.00 0.62 16.36
N LEU A 270 -0.20 -0.08 17.15
CA LEU A 270 1.24 -0.20 16.94
C LEU A 270 1.51 -1.42 16.07
N SER A 271 2.31 -1.24 15.05
CA SER A 271 2.88 -2.33 14.26
C SER A 271 4.40 -2.34 14.37
N VAL A 272 4.94 -3.53 14.53
CA VAL A 272 6.39 -3.79 14.57
C VAL A 272 6.73 -4.84 13.54
N GLY A 273 7.70 -4.54 12.68
CA GLY A 273 8.36 -5.49 11.78
C GLY A 273 9.81 -5.69 12.20
N VAL A 274 10.31 -6.90 12.08
CA VAL A 274 11.72 -7.24 12.36
C VAL A 274 12.28 -8.02 11.18
N ILE A 275 13.51 -7.76 10.80
CA ILE A 275 14.25 -8.51 9.79
C ILE A 275 15.66 -8.85 10.28
N ASP A 276 16.05 -10.10 10.17
CA ASP A 276 17.43 -10.55 10.28
C ASP A 276 18.21 -10.13 9.03
N GLN A 277 19.29 -9.37 9.20
CA GLN A 277 20.09 -8.85 8.09
C GLN A 277 20.85 -9.93 7.32
N THR A 278 21.11 -11.07 7.94
CA THR A 278 21.88 -12.16 7.34
C THR A 278 20.99 -13.15 6.60
N SER A 279 19.96 -13.67 7.27
CA SER A 279 19.04 -14.66 6.69
C SER A 279 17.87 -14.05 5.93
N ALA A 280 17.65 -12.73 6.06
CA ALA A 280 16.45 -12.03 5.57
C ALA A 280 15.12 -12.57 6.16
N THR A 281 15.19 -13.35 7.24
CA THR A 281 14.01 -13.84 7.95
C THR A 281 13.27 -12.68 8.59
N THR A 282 11.95 -12.61 8.40
CA THR A 282 11.11 -11.52 8.89
C THR A 282 10.11 -12.00 9.93
N GLY A 283 9.75 -11.11 10.85
CA GLY A 283 8.67 -11.31 11.81
C GLY A 283 7.85 -10.04 11.99
N PHE A 284 6.57 -10.18 12.30
CA PHE A 284 5.67 -9.06 12.51
C PHE A 284 4.81 -9.28 13.76
N ALA A 285 4.51 -8.19 14.43
CA ALA A 285 3.53 -8.16 15.51
C ALA A 285 2.77 -6.84 15.50
N ARG A 286 1.52 -6.85 15.97
CA ARG A 286 0.74 -5.62 16.19
C ARG A 286 0.06 -5.65 17.55
N LEU A 287 -0.16 -4.47 18.11
CA LEU A 287 -0.81 -4.31 19.41
C LEU A 287 -1.64 -3.03 19.44
N LYS A 288 -2.88 -3.13 19.92
CA LYS A 288 -3.71 -1.97 20.21
C LYS A 288 -3.17 -1.22 21.42
N LEU A 289 -2.95 0.06 21.27
CA LEU A 289 -2.53 0.98 22.32
C LEU A 289 -3.74 1.86 22.73
N VAL A 290 -3.92 2.05 24.02
CA VAL A 290 -4.91 2.96 24.59
C VAL A 290 -4.19 3.97 25.48
N ALA A 291 -4.25 5.24 25.11
CA ALA A 291 -3.64 6.36 25.82
C ALA A 291 -4.75 7.23 26.44
N GLN A 292 -4.94 7.09 27.75
CA GLN A 292 -5.97 7.79 28.52
C GLN A 292 -5.35 8.55 29.68
#